data_cb7475e58542ef05f721a5150e3a7a09
#
_entry.id   cb7475e58542ef05f721a5150e3a7a09
#
_cell.length_a   1.000
_cell.length_b   1.000
_cell.length_c   1.000
_cell.angle_alpha   90.00
_cell.angle_beta   90.00
_cell.angle_gamma   90.00
#
_symmetry.space_group_name_H-M   'P 1'
#
loop_
_entity.id
_entity.type
_entity.pdbx_description
1 polymer ?
#
loop_
_entity_poly.entity_id
_entity_poly.type
_entity_poly.pdbx_seq_one_letter_code
_entity_poly.pdbx_strand_id
1 'polypeptide(L)'
;MKDIERAVAYRSVLEVCNSTAGKEGAGFSILRPFPTRTLSYVDPFLLLDHMQPVPLKPGEAKGAPDHPHRGFETVTYLLEGAMEHRDSAGNFGRLTAGDVQWM
;
A
#
# COMPACT_ATOMS: atom_id res chain seq x y z
N MET A 1 34.22 34.36 1.50
CA MET A 1 33.66 33.02 1.11
C MET A 1 32.34 33.25 0.43
N LYS A 2 32.22 32.94 -0.81
CA LYS A 2 30.92 33.00 -1.49
C LYS A 2 30.16 31.71 -1.10
N ASP A 3 29.04 31.88 -0.40
CA ASP A 3 28.11 30.80 -0.19
C ASP A 3 27.61 30.32 -1.54
N ILE A 4 28.03 29.11 -1.93
CA ILE A 4 27.47 28.44 -3.09
C ILE A 4 26.09 27.93 -2.62
N GLU A 5 25.05 28.72 -2.81
CA GLU A 5 23.69 28.22 -2.73
C GLU A 5 23.57 27.06 -3.73
N ARG A 6 23.55 25.86 -3.20
CA ARG A 6 23.32 24.67 -4.00
C ARG A 6 21.85 24.73 -4.43
N ALA A 7 21.61 25.10 -5.67
CA ALA A 7 20.26 25.08 -6.22
C ALA A 7 19.67 23.67 -6.03
N VAL A 8 18.61 23.57 -5.25
CA VAL A 8 17.89 22.31 -5.06
C VAL A 8 17.11 22.02 -6.34
N ALA A 9 17.53 20.99 -7.06
CA ALA A 9 16.81 20.52 -8.23
C ALA A 9 15.70 19.56 -7.79
N TYR A 10 14.46 19.90 -8.06
CA TYR A 10 13.30 19.04 -7.84
C TYR A 10 13.03 18.20 -9.10
N ARG A 11 12.58 16.96 -8.91
CA ARG A 11 12.07 16.17 -10.03
C ARG A 11 10.76 16.77 -10.51
N SER A 12 10.61 16.84 -11.83
CA SER A 12 9.33 17.20 -12.46
C SER A 12 8.34 16.06 -12.31
N VAL A 13 7.05 16.40 -12.23
CA VAL A 13 5.96 15.43 -12.37
C VAL A 13 5.89 15.04 -13.85
N LEU A 14 6.06 13.75 -14.14
CA LEU A 14 5.97 13.23 -15.51
C LEU A 14 4.53 12.93 -15.90
N GLU A 15 3.77 12.36 -14.97
CA GLU A 15 2.41 11.90 -15.23
C GLU A 15 1.59 11.94 -13.92
N VAL A 16 0.31 12.22 -14.05
CA VAL A 16 -0.68 12.10 -12.97
C VAL A 16 -1.73 11.10 -13.40
N CYS A 17 -1.84 10.01 -12.65
CA CYS A 17 -2.78 8.92 -12.93
C CYS A 17 -3.91 8.88 -11.90
N ASN A 18 -5.13 8.64 -12.36
CA ASN A 18 -6.26 8.38 -11.47
C ASN A 18 -6.28 6.91 -11.08
N SER A 19 -6.55 6.66 -9.79
CA SER A 19 -6.73 5.30 -9.29
C SER A 19 -8.00 4.66 -9.82
N THR A 20 -7.97 3.34 -10.02
CA THR A 20 -9.14 2.53 -10.34
C THR A 20 -9.69 1.89 -9.08
N ALA A 21 -11.00 2.01 -8.88
CA ALA A 21 -11.68 1.34 -7.77
C ALA A 21 -11.77 -0.16 -8.00
N GLY A 22 -11.58 -0.94 -6.94
CA GLY A 22 -11.64 -2.40 -6.98
C GLY A 22 -11.98 -3.02 -5.63
N LYS A 23 -11.95 -4.34 -5.61
CA LYS A 23 -12.16 -5.16 -4.41
C LYS A 23 -11.02 -6.15 -4.28
N GLU A 24 -10.60 -6.39 -3.05
CA GLU A 24 -9.58 -7.39 -2.72
C GLU A 24 -10.00 -8.22 -1.51
N GLY A 25 -9.28 -9.33 -1.27
CA GLY A 25 -9.55 -10.24 -0.18
C GLY A 25 -10.99 -10.74 -0.14
N ALA A 26 -11.63 -10.69 1.01
CA ALA A 26 -13.03 -11.07 1.18
C ALA A 26 -14.02 -9.95 0.78
N GLY A 27 -13.57 -8.98 0.01
CA GLY A 27 -14.41 -7.93 -0.57
C GLY A 27 -14.22 -6.54 0.03
N PHE A 28 -13.08 -6.25 0.65
CA PHE A 28 -12.78 -4.87 1.05
C PHE A 28 -12.43 -4.00 -0.16
N SER A 29 -12.80 -2.72 -0.08
CA SER A 29 -12.60 -1.77 -1.18
C SER A 29 -11.18 -1.24 -1.22
N ILE A 30 -10.64 -1.11 -2.43
CA ILE A 30 -9.33 -0.49 -2.68
C ILE A 30 -9.43 0.54 -3.80
N LEU A 31 -8.48 1.45 -3.81
CA LEU A 31 -8.15 2.29 -4.96
C LEU A 31 -6.78 1.87 -5.47
N ARG A 32 -6.67 1.52 -6.74
CA ARG A 32 -5.44 1.03 -7.38
C ARG A 32 -4.88 2.05 -8.36
N PRO A 33 -3.77 2.73 -8.03
CA PRO A 33 -3.06 3.58 -8.98
C PRO A 33 -2.42 2.77 -10.11
N PHE A 34 -1.83 1.60 -9.79
CA PHE A 34 -1.27 0.65 -10.76
C PHE A 34 -1.25 -0.79 -10.21
N PRO A 35 -1.29 -1.84 -11.07
CA PRO A 35 -1.41 -1.76 -12.53
C PRO A 35 -2.80 -1.32 -12.99
N THR A 36 -2.83 -0.53 -14.05
CA THR A 36 -4.03 -0.14 -14.78
C THR A 36 -3.79 -0.34 -16.28
N ARG A 37 -4.80 -0.03 -17.11
CA ARG A 37 -4.63 -0.10 -18.57
C ARG A 37 -3.56 0.86 -19.11
N THR A 38 -3.36 1.99 -18.45
CA THR A 38 -2.43 3.05 -18.90
C THR A 38 -1.11 3.03 -18.15
N LEU A 39 -1.06 2.46 -16.95
CA LEU A 39 0.14 2.38 -16.13
C LEU A 39 0.30 0.95 -15.60
N SER A 40 1.21 0.18 -16.19
CA SER A 40 1.39 -1.25 -15.86
C SER A 40 2.18 -1.48 -14.59
N TYR A 41 3.18 -0.68 -14.31
CA TYR A 41 3.98 -0.72 -13.09
C TYR A 41 4.82 0.56 -12.95
N VAL A 42 5.38 0.79 -11.77
CA VAL A 42 6.32 1.90 -11.49
C VAL A 42 7.54 1.29 -10.81
N ASP A 43 8.60 1.07 -11.59
CA ASP A 43 9.83 0.38 -11.12
C ASP A 43 10.37 0.94 -9.80
N PRO A 44 10.58 0.11 -8.77
CA PRO A 44 10.50 -1.36 -8.75
C PRO A 44 9.12 -1.93 -8.32
N PHE A 45 8.10 -1.11 -8.22
CA PHE A 45 6.79 -1.49 -7.68
C PHE A 45 5.90 -2.11 -8.77
N LEU A 46 5.43 -3.33 -8.52
CA LEU A 46 4.54 -4.06 -9.42
C LEU A 46 3.06 -3.70 -9.22
N LEU A 47 2.71 -3.29 -8.00
CA LEU A 47 1.34 -2.98 -7.62
C LEU A 47 1.34 -2.01 -6.45
N LEU A 48 0.38 -1.10 -6.45
CA LEU A 48 0.05 -0.27 -5.31
C LEU A 48 -1.47 -0.29 -5.09
N ASP A 49 -1.89 -0.61 -3.89
CA ASP A 49 -3.28 -0.51 -3.46
C ASP A 49 -3.40 0.43 -2.27
N HIS A 50 -4.38 1.29 -2.32
CA HIS A 50 -4.78 2.16 -1.23
C HIS A 50 -6.08 1.63 -0.62
N MET A 51 -6.01 1.09 0.58
CA MET A 51 -7.18 0.78 1.40
C MET A 51 -7.63 2.05 2.12
N GLN A 52 -8.77 2.59 1.71
CA GLN A 52 -9.30 3.81 2.32
C GLN A 52 -9.74 3.54 3.77
N PRO A 53 -9.59 4.51 4.68
CA PRO A 53 -10.10 4.36 6.03
C PRO A 53 -11.62 4.23 6.02
N VAL A 54 -12.12 3.18 6.70
CA VAL A 54 -13.55 2.90 6.82
C VAL A 54 -13.86 2.63 8.29
N PRO A 55 -14.83 3.33 8.91
CA PRO A 55 -15.27 2.98 10.24
C PRO A 55 -15.99 1.63 10.21
N LEU A 56 -15.52 0.70 11.03
CA LEU A 56 -16.04 -0.67 11.12
C LEU A 56 -16.53 -0.95 12.54
N LYS A 57 -17.71 -1.53 12.65
CA LYS A 57 -18.20 -2.10 13.92
C LYS A 57 -17.55 -3.47 14.18
N PRO A 58 -17.56 -3.96 15.41
CA PRO A 58 -17.11 -5.32 15.71
C PRO A 58 -17.77 -6.35 14.79
N GLY A 59 -16.94 -7.20 14.16
CA GLY A 59 -17.39 -8.23 13.21
C GLY A 59 -17.61 -7.79 11.78
N GLU A 60 -17.48 -6.51 11.45
CA GLU A 60 -17.65 -6.00 10.08
C GLU A 60 -16.38 -6.02 9.22
N ALA A 61 -15.21 -6.18 9.85
CA ALA A 61 -13.96 -6.22 9.11
C ALA A 61 -13.92 -7.40 8.13
N LYS A 62 -13.71 -7.08 6.85
CA LYS A 62 -13.49 -8.07 5.80
C LYS A 62 -12.00 -8.22 5.61
N GLY A 63 -11.42 -9.28 6.10
CA GLY A 63 -10.00 -9.55 5.92
C GLY A 63 -9.69 -10.14 4.54
N ALA A 64 -8.44 -10.51 4.36
CA ALA A 64 -8.02 -11.41 3.30
C ALA A 64 -7.82 -12.80 3.91
N PRO A 65 -8.44 -13.87 3.32
CA PRO A 65 -8.17 -15.23 3.73
C PRO A 65 -6.72 -15.60 3.42
N ASP A 66 -6.24 -16.71 3.97
CA ASP A 66 -4.91 -17.21 3.70
C ASP A 66 -4.66 -17.31 2.19
N HIS A 67 -3.59 -16.70 1.73
CA HIS A 67 -3.19 -16.68 0.32
C HIS A 67 -1.67 -16.62 0.21
N PRO A 68 -1.08 -17.21 -0.85
CA PRO A 68 0.36 -17.26 -1.00
C PRO A 68 0.93 -15.94 -1.51
N HIS A 69 2.13 -15.62 -1.05
CA HIS A 69 3.03 -14.63 -1.68
C HIS A 69 4.26 -15.35 -2.18
N ARG A 70 4.56 -15.25 -3.47
CA ARG A 70 5.73 -15.91 -4.07
C ARG A 70 6.34 -15.08 -5.17
N GLY A 71 7.65 -14.85 -5.07
CA GLY A 71 8.42 -14.14 -6.08
C GLY A 71 8.32 -12.62 -6.00
N PHE A 72 7.73 -12.07 -4.95
CA PHE A 72 7.68 -10.63 -4.66
C PHE A 72 7.62 -10.38 -3.16
N GLU A 73 7.94 -9.17 -2.78
CA GLU A 73 7.81 -8.69 -1.40
C GLU A 73 6.60 -7.78 -1.28
N THR A 74 5.99 -7.73 -0.09
CA THR A 74 4.89 -6.81 0.20
C THR A 74 5.29 -5.84 1.30
N VAL A 75 4.89 -4.58 1.14
CA VAL A 75 5.08 -3.54 2.14
C VAL A 75 3.73 -2.92 2.46
N THR A 76 3.33 -3.00 3.71
CA THR A 76 2.15 -2.31 4.21
C THR A 76 2.61 -1.10 5.02
N TYR A 77 2.14 0.08 4.66
CA TYR A 77 2.32 1.30 5.44
C TYR A 77 0.96 1.78 5.92
N LEU A 78 0.74 1.75 7.23
CA LEU A 78 -0.54 2.11 7.83
C LEU A 78 -0.54 3.59 8.22
N LEU A 79 -1.42 4.36 7.60
CA LEU A 79 -1.56 5.79 7.86
C LEU A 79 -2.62 6.09 8.93
N GLU A 80 -3.68 5.28 8.97
CA GLU A 80 -4.82 5.44 9.88
C GLU A 80 -5.43 4.09 10.21
N GLY A 81 -5.98 3.94 11.41
CA GLY A 81 -6.64 2.71 11.84
C GLY A 81 -5.70 1.66 12.43
N ALA A 82 -6.07 0.41 12.32
CA ALA A 82 -5.29 -0.74 12.78
C ALA A 82 -5.49 -1.95 11.85
N MET A 83 -4.48 -2.78 11.72
CA MET A 83 -4.48 -4.00 10.95
C MET A 83 -3.80 -5.11 11.73
N GLU A 84 -4.31 -6.33 11.64
CA GLU A 84 -3.68 -7.53 12.15
C GLU A 84 -3.25 -8.43 11.00
N HIS A 85 -2.12 -9.09 11.17
CA HIS A 85 -1.52 -9.99 10.20
C HIS A 85 -1.04 -11.27 10.88
N ARG A 86 -1.18 -12.40 10.16
CA ARG A 86 -0.61 -13.70 10.50
C ARG A 86 0.02 -14.31 9.27
N ASP A 87 1.12 -15.03 9.45
CA ASP A 87 1.78 -15.74 8.35
C ASP A 87 1.94 -17.24 8.62
N SER A 88 2.36 -17.99 7.61
CA SER A 88 2.57 -19.44 7.69
C SER A 88 3.74 -19.86 8.58
N ALA A 89 4.63 -18.94 8.95
CA ALA A 89 5.73 -19.18 9.89
C ALA A 89 5.31 -19.02 11.36
N GLY A 90 4.03 -18.71 11.61
CA GLY A 90 3.49 -18.50 12.95
C GLY A 90 3.70 -17.09 13.50
N ASN A 91 4.14 -16.15 12.66
CA ASN A 91 4.24 -14.76 13.08
C ASN A 91 2.85 -14.12 13.14
N PHE A 92 2.67 -13.29 14.14
CA PHE A 92 1.50 -12.46 14.32
C PHE A 92 1.94 -11.03 14.60
N GLY A 93 1.28 -10.08 13.99
CA GLY A 93 1.54 -8.67 14.22
C GLY A 93 0.27 -7.84 14.19
N ARG A 94 0.32 -6.72 14.90
CA ARG A 94 -0.66 -5.66 14.83
C ARG A 94 0.04 -4.37 14.47
N LEU A 95 -0.46 -3.72 13.41
CA LEU A 95 0.01 -2.42 12.96
C LEU A 95 -0.99 -1.35 13.40
N THR A 96 -0.46 -0.21 13.77
CA THR A 96 -1.22 1.02 14.04
C THR A 96 -0.67 2.15 13.19
N ALA A 97 -1.30 3.32 13.21
CA ALA A 97 -0.91 4.45 12.38
C ALA A 97 0.58 4.79 12.52
N GLY A 98 1.29 4.87 11.40
CA GLY A 98 2.73 5.10 11.30
C GLY A 98 3.58 3.84 11.19
N ASP A 99 3.01 2.66 11.43
CA ASP A 99 3.73 1.40 11.33
C ASP A 99 3.91 0.95 9.87
N VAL A 100 4.99 0.21 9.66
CA VAL A 100 5.33 -0.42 8.38
C VAL A 100 5.58 -1.90 8.61
N GLN A 101 5.03 -2.74 7.75
CA GLN A 101 5.32 -4.16 7.71
C GLN A 101 5.90 -4.54 6.36
N TRP A 102 7.01 -5.24 6.39
CA TRP A 102 7.66 -5.79 5.20
C TRP A 102 7.66 -7.32 5.29
N MET A 103 7.20 -7.97 4.23
CA MET A 103 7.14 -9.44 4.13
C MET A 103 7.75 -9.93 2.82
#